data_046a98dc148a00b72623517f6086f91d
#
_entry.id   046a98dc148a00b72623517f6086f91d
#
_cell.length_a   1.000
_cell.length_b   1.000
_cell.length_c   1.000
_cell.angle_alpha   90.00
_cell.angle_beta   90.00
_cell.angle_gamma   90.00
#
_symmetry.space_group_name_H-M   'P 1'
#
loop_
_entity.id
_entity.type
_entity.pdbx_description
1 polymer ?
#
loop_
_entity_poly.entity_id
_entity_poly.type
_entity_poly.pdbx_seq_one_letter_code
_entity_poly.pdbx_strand_id
1 'polypeptide(L)'
;MTRHLLVLALCAALAPAAQAQTKYAGPDGRVRVALSQQPFSPNGISKGPATMAGGGIEEILRRLGAVTRVSEARLTPDENKEYGGWKRLGMALGHFADIVTENERDGYLTVGLLATCPSMPGLVAGLQRSGPANEALKIGMLWLDAHPDFNTPETTRSGSLGGMPVAVATGRALHRMRLDAKLEPPLPDIHVVMGGVRLTDPLEQHMLDESRIEQLSVDDLRNRTPAVWAQLDRLNRLTDKIYVHIDMDVLDPREVMGHGNKVPNGPSSEQLAALFEEIFRRYPKASGIGFATIPAQDEGGLSIAAVNRMIAGAVKGVVDRKP
;
A
#
# COMPACT_ATOMS: atom_id res chain seq x y z
N MET A 1 22.74 -70.35 29.79
CA MET A 1 22.45 -68.96 30.11
C MET A 1 22.49 -68.13 28.82
N THR A 2 21.40 -67.99 28.13
CA THR A 2 21.29 -67.34 26.84
C THR A 2 20.55 -66.01 27.01
N ARG A 3 21.23 -64.87 26.83
CA ARG A 3 20.70 -63.52 26.91
C ARG A 3 20.11 -63.14 25.54
N HIS A 4 18.79 -62.97 25.48
CA HIS A 4 18.12 -62.36 24.33
C HIS A 4 18.21 -60.83 24.42
N LEU A 5 18.88 -60.21 23.45
CA LEU A 5 18.83 -58.76 23.22
C LEU A 5 17.55 -58.46 22.45
N LEU A 6 16.67 -57.68 23.06
CA LEU A 6 15.50 -57.10 22.40
C LEU A 6 15.97 -55.81 21.75
N VAL A 7 15.95 -55.77 20.41
CA VAL A 7 16.19 -54.53 19.63
C VAL A 7 14.84 -53.87 19.48
N LEU A 8 14.60 -52.78 20.20
CA LEU A 8 13.45 -51.88 19.99
C LEU A 8 13.78 -50.97 18.79
N ALA A 9 13.13 -51.24 17.66
CA ALA A 9 13.12 -50.33 16.52
C ALA A 9 12.21 -49.14 16.81
N LEU A 10 12.79 -47.97 17.08
CA LEU A 10 12.08 -46.71 17.21
C LEU A 10 11.67 -46.24 15.82
N CYS A 11 10.44 -46.51 15.36
CA CYS A 11 9.87 -45.87 14.21
C CYS A 11 9.53 -44.40 14.59
N ALA A 12 10.45 -43.48 14.32
CA ALA A 12 10.13 -42.06 14.34
C ALA A 12 9.22 -41.78 13.15
N ALA A 13 7.91 -41.65 13.40
CA ALA A 13 6.98 -41.11 12.43
C ALA A 13 7.39 -39.65 12.17
N LEU A 14 7.96 -39.39 10.99
CA LEU A 14 8.13 -38.05 10.46
C LEU A 14 6.73 -37.48 10.29
N ALA A 15 6.30 -36.63 11.22
CA ALA A 15 5.13 -35.77 11.01
C ALA A 15 5.42 -34.95 9.74
N PRO A 16 4.46 -34.86 8.79
CA PRO A 16 4.64 -33.99 7.63
C PRO A 16 4.89 -32.58 8.18
N ALA A 17 5.99 -31.96 7.72
CA ALA A 17 6.28 -30.57 8.02
C ALA A 17 5.04 -29.76 7.62
N ALA A 18 4.36 -29.16 8.60
CA ALA A 18 3.24 -28.29 8.32
C ALA A 18 3.77 -27.17 7.40
N GLN A 19 3.33 -27.18 6.15
CA GLN A 19 3.67 -26.12 5.20
C GLN A 19 3.26 -24.81 5.86
N ALA A 20 4.21 -23.90 6.06
CA ALA A 20 3.94 -22.60 6.61
C ALA A 20 3.06 -21.83 5.62
N GLN A 21 1.75 -21.94 5.82
CA GLN A 21 0.77 -21.21 5.02
C GLN A 21 1.02 -19.71 5.18
N THR A 22 0.96 -18.95 4.09
CA THR A 22 0.97 -17.49 4.20
C THR A 22 -0.17 -17.03 5.13
N LYS A 23 0.06 -16.01 5.95
CA LYS A 23 -0.98 -15.46 6.85
C LYS A 23 -2.27 -15.04 6.13
N TYR A 24 -2.22 -14.90 4.80
CA TYR A 24 -3.34 -14.55 3.94
C TYR A 24 -4.04 -15.77 3.31
N ALA A 25 -3.58 -16.96 3.56
CA ALA A 25 -4.27 -18.17 3.09
C ALA A 25 -5.48 -18.49 3.98
N GLY A 26 -6.63 -18.72 3.36
CA GLY A 26 -7.83 -19.21 4.04
C GLY A 26 -7.70 -20.70 4.40
N PRO A 27 -8.72 -21.24 5.09
CA PRO A 27 -8.77 -22.67 5.41
C PRO A 27 -8.74 -23.58 4.19
N ASP A 28 -9.16 -23.06 3.03
CA ASP A 28 -9.14 -23.72 1.72
C ASP A 28 -7.80 -23.55 0.96
N GLY A 29 -6.80 -22.94 1.60
CA GLY A 29 -5.47 -22.68 1.04
C GLY A 29 -5.42 -21.52 0.04
N ARG A 30 -6.56 -20.90 -0.30
CA ARG A 30 -6.60 -19.77 -1.23
C ARG A 30 -6.21 -18.46 -0.55
N VAL A 31 -5.47 -17.62 -1.28
CA VAL A 31 -5.12 -16.27 -0.81
C VAL A 31 -6.38 -15.40 -0.74
N ARG A 32 -6.55 -14.71 0.39
CA ARG A 32 -7.65 -13.78 0.62
C ARG A 32 -7.18 -12.35 0.40
N VAL A 33 -7.91 -11.58 -0.40
CA VAL A 33 -7.59 -10.20 -0.80
C VAL A 33 -8.77 -9.29 -0.47
N ALA A 34 -8.54 -8.23 0.29
CA ALA A 34 -9.52 -7.19 0.54
C ALA A 34 -9.30 -6.01 -0.42
N LEU A 35 -10.25 -5.79 -1.31
CA LEU A 35 -10.36 -4.59 -2.14
C LEU A 35 -11.02 -3.51 -1.30
N SER A 36 -10.22 -2.64 -0.69
CA SER A 36 -10.66 -1.63 0.26
C SER A 36 -10.72 -0.28 -0.44
N GLN A 37 -11.92 0.25 -0.62
CA GLN A 37 -12.19 1.49 -1.35
C GLN A 37 -12.26 2.69 -0.42
N GLN A 38 -11.54 3.76 -0.75
CA GLN A 38 -11.64 5.07 -0.10
C GLN A 38 -11.93 6.13 -1.18
N PRO A 39 -13.23 6.38 -1.48
CA PRO A 39 -13.63 7.26 -2.58
C PRO A 39 -13.67 8.74 -2.19
N PHE A 40 -13.57 9.09 -0.92
CA PHE A 40 -13.71 10.46 -0.46
C PHE A 40 -12.44 11.28 -0.68
N SER A 41 -12.58 12.47 -1.24
CA SER A 41 -11.53 13.49 -1.36
C SER A 41 -12.03 14.81 -0.71
N PRO A 42 -11.16 15.82 -0.51
CA PRO A 42 -11.60 17.12 -0.01
C PRO A 42 -12.72 17.77 -0.84
N ASN A 43 -12.82 17.42 -2.10
CA ASN A 43 -13.80 17.94 -3.07
C ASN A 43 -15.06 17.06 -3.19
N GLY A 44 -15.18 16.02 -2.37
CA GLY A 44 -16.32 15.10 -2.37
C GLY A 44 -15.96 13.68 -2.80
N ILE A 45 -16.96 12.91 -3.21
CA ILE A 45 -16.78 11.52 -3.66
C ILE A 45 -16.12 11.49 -5.05
N SER A 46 -15.04 10.75 -5.16
CA SER A 46 -14.42 10.44 -6.46
C SER A 46 -15.37 9.58 -7.29
N LYS A 47 -15.55 9.97 -8.55
CA LYS A 47 -16.31 9.18 -9.55
C LYS A 47 -15.39 8.26 -10.39
N GLY A 48 -14.11 8.22 -10.04
CA GLY A 48 -13.11 7.41 -10.73
C GLY A 48 -13.09 5.96 -10.26
N PRO A 49 -12.17 5.17 -10.81
CA PRO A 49 -12.00 3.75 -10.49
C PRO A 49 -11.75 3.43 -9.02
N ALA A 50 -11.41 4.41 -8.18
CA ALA A 50 -11.31 4.22 -6.73
C ALA A 50 -12.61 3.74 -6.06
N THR A 51 -13.75 3.89 -6.74
CA THR A 51 -15.06 3.38 -6.30
C THR A 51 -15.46 2.09 -6.99
N MET A 52 -14.60 1.54 -7.85
CA MET A 52 -14.94 0.47 -8.78
C MET A 52 -14.00 -0.73 -8.59
N ALA A 53 -14.10 -1.40 -7.43
CA ALA A 53 -13.40 -2.68 -7.23
C ALA A 53 -13.70 -3.68 -8.35
N GLY A 54 -14.92 -3.60 -8.91
CA GLY A 54 -15.35 -4.45 -10.01
C GLY A 54 -14.70 -4.24 -11.38
N GLY A 55 -13.80 -3.26 -11.56
CA GLY A 55 -13.18 -2.93 -12.88
C GLY A 55 -12.37 -4.04 -13.56
N GLY A 56 -12.85 -5.29 -13.45
CA GLY A 56 -12.20 -6.49 -13.97
C GLY A 56 -11.22 -7.15 -13.00
N ILE A 57 -10.86 -6.46 -11.89
CA ILE A 57 -9.85 -6.97 -10.95
C ILE A 57 -10.31 -8.21 -10.21
N GLU A 58 -11.57 -8.31 -9.80
CA GLU A 58 -12.08 -9.48 -9.07
C GLU A 58 -11.98 -10.75 -9.92
N GLU A 59 -12.27 -10.67 -11.20
CA GLU A 59 -12.14 -11.79 -12.13
C GLU A 59 -10.66 -12.19 -12.31
N ILE A 60 -9.76 -11.22 -12.41
CA ILE A 60 -8.32 -11.48 -12.50
C ILE A 60 -7.83 -12.19 -11.23
N LEU A 61 -8.21 -11.70 -10.06
CA LEU A 61 -7.83 -12.30 -8.77
C LEU A 61 -8.40 -13.70 -8.59
N ARG A 62 -9.64 -13.92 -9.03
CA ARG A 62 -10.27 -15.25 -9.04
C ARG A 62 -9.49 -16.23 -9.91
N ARG A 63 -9.01 -15.80 -11.10
CA ARG A 63 -8.17 -16.65 -11.97
C ARG A 63 -6.81 -16.96 -11.34
N LEU A 64 -6.28 -16.08 -10.49
CA LEU A 64 -5.08 -16.34 -9.69
C LEU A 64 -5.34 -17.24 -8.47
N GLY A 65 -6.57 -17.73 -8.30
CA GLY A 65 -6.96 -18.57 -7.18
C GLY A 65 -7.23 -17.81 -5.89
N ALA A 66 -7.34 -16.49 -5.93
CA ALA A 66 -7.64 -15.67 -4.75
C ALA A 66 -9.15 -15.57 -4.47
N VAL A 67 -9.49 -15.28 -3.21
CA VAL A 67 -10.84 -14.92 -2.75
C VAL A 67 -10.85 -13.45 -2.41
N THR A 68 -11.85 -12.71 -2.89
CA THR A 68 -11.95 -11.27 -2.69
C THR A 68 -13.04 -10.91 -1.66
N ARG A 69 -12.77 -9.84 -0.90
CA ARG A 69 -13.73 -9.09 -0.09
C ARG A 69 -13.70 -7.64 -0.58
N VAL A 70 -14.85 -7.02 -0.81
CA VAL A 70 -14.94 -5.61 -1.19
C VAL A 70 -15.53 -4.82 -0.02
N SER A 71 -14.87 -3.72 0.33
CA SER A 71 -15.31 -2.81 1.40
C SER A 71 -15.13 -1.37 0.92
N GLU A 72 -15.97 -0.46 1.42
CA GLU A 72 -15.91 0.97 1.06
C GLU A 72 -16.07 1.84 2.30
N ALA A 73 -15.16 2.79 2.48
CA ALA A 73 -15.26 3.78 3.54
C ALA A 73 -16.36 4.80 3.21
N ARG A 74 -17.19 5.12 4.20
CA ARG A 74 -18.30 6.06 4.05
C ARG A 74 -18.39 6.96 5.28
N LEU A 75 -18.71 8.23 5.05
CA LEU A 75 -19.12 9.14 6.11
C LEU A 75 -20.59 8.87 6.48
N THR A 76 -20.92 9.00 7.74
CA THR A 76 -22.32 9.07 8.18
C THR A 76 -22.99 10.33 7.65
N PRO A 77 -24.34 10.40 7.61
CA PRO A 77 -25.06 11.61 7.18
C PRO A 77 -24.68 12.85 7.99
N ASP A 78 -24.38 12.72 9.28
CA ASP A 78 -24.00 13.86 10.13
C ASP A 78 -22.55 14.27 9.92
N GLU A 79 -21.61 13.34 9.81
CA GLU A 79 -20.21 13.63 9.45
C GLU A 79 -20.09 14.31 8.08
N ASN A 80 -20.95 13.96 7.14
CA ASN A 80 -20.93 14.59 5.81
C ASN A 80 -21.40 16.06 5.83
N LYS A 81 -22.04 16.52 6.93
CA LYS A 81 -22.42 17.91 7.18
C LYS A 81 -21.34 18.72 7.85
N GLU A 82 -20.28 18.06 8.36
CA GLU A 82 -19.18 18.74 9.03
C GLU A 82 -18.52 19.80 8.14
N TYR A 83 -18.20 20.94 8.75
CA TYR A 83 -17.53 22.02 8.03
C TYR A 83 -16.07 21.66 7.69
N GLY A 84 -15.69 21.93 6.46
CA GLY A 84 -14.32 21.74 5.97
C GLY A 84 -14.06 20.37 5.33
N GLY A 85 -13.60 20.41 4.08
CA GLY A 85 -13.29 19.19 3.30
C GLY A 85 -12.18 18.36 3.95
N TRP A 86 -11.19 18.99 4.58
CA TRP A 86 -10.09 18.30 5.27
C TRP A 86 -10.55 17.56 6.52
N LYS A 87 -11.49 18.16 7.27
CA LYS A 87 -12.10 17.51 8.44
C LYS A 87 -12.87 16.26 8.01
N ARG A 88 -13.72 16.39 7.01
CA ARG A 88 -14.48 15.24 6.47
C ARG A 88 -13.57 14.16 5.90
N LEU A 89 -12.47 14.55 5.20
CA LEU A 89 -11.49 13.59 4.73
C LEU A 89 -10.86 12.83 5.91
N GLY A 90 -10.38 13.52 6.95
CA GLY A 90 -9.82 12.87 8.13
C GLY A 90 -10.76 11.85 8.77
N MET A 91 -12.07 12.19 8.90
CA MET A 91 -13.10 11.27 9.41
C MET A 91 -13.29 10.05 8.49
N ALA A 92 -13.38 10.26 7.17
CA ALA A 92 -13.47 9.17 6.19
C ALA A 92 -12.25 8.25 6.26
N LEU A 93 -11.05 8.80 6.46
CA LEU A 93 -9.83 8.03 6.64
C LEU A 93 -9.84 7.23 7.95
N GLY A 94 -10.46 7.76 9.01
CA GLY A 94 -10.67 7.03 10.26
C GLY A 94 -11.55 5.79 10.08
N HIS A 95 -12.64 5.90 9.32
CA HIS A 95 -13.48 4.74 8.94
C HIS A 95 -12.72 3.78 8.03
N PHE A 96 -11.93 4.30 7.11
CA PHE A 96 -11.08 3.48 6.24
C PHE A 96 -10.04 2.71 7.03
N ALA A 97 -9.43 3.33 8.03
CA ALA A 97 -8.48 2.67 8.92
C ALA A 97 -9.12 1.50 9.68
N ASP A 98 -10.37 1.64 10.13
CA ASP A 98 -11.09 0.54 10.80
C ASP A 98 -11.32 -0.64 9.84
N ILE A 99 -11.76 -0.37 8.60
CA ILE A 99 -11.93 -1.39 7.55
C ILE A 99 -10.62 -2.14 7.29
N VAL A 100 -9.52 -1.42 7.13
CA VAL A 100 -8.20 -2.03 6.88
C VAL A 100 -7.75 -2.85 8.10
N THR A 101 -7.96 -2.34 9.31
CA THR A 101 -7.65 -3.06 10.56
C THR A 101 -8.40 -4.39 10.64
N GLU A 102 -9.70 -4.38 10.36
CA GLU A 102 -10.54 -5.59 10.38
C GLU A 102 -10.09 -6.58 9.31
N ASN A 103 -9.92 -6.14 8.07
CA ASN A 103 -9.47 -6.98 6.97
C ASN A 103 -8.12 -7.66 7.26
N GLU A 104 -7.16 -6.93 7.80
CA GLU A 104 -5.85 -7.49 8.17
C GLU A 104 -5.93 -8.50 9.32
N ARG A 105 -6.77 -8.25 10.33
CA ARG A 105 -7.01 -9.18 11.45
C ARG A 105 -7.71 -10.44 10.99
N ASP A 106 -8.60 -10.33 10.02
CA ASP A 106 -9.27 -11.47 9.38
C ASP A 106 -8.35 -12.23 8.41
N GLY A 107 -7.11 -11.79 8.23
CA GLY A 107 -6.12 -12.42 7.35
C GLY A 107 -6.36 -12.17 5.86
N TYR A 108 -6.81 -10.98 5.49
CA TYR A 108 -6.87 -10.53 4.10
C TYR A 108 -5.69 -9.61 3.78
N LEU A 109 -5.05 -9.84 2.63
CA LEU A 109 -4.11 -8.88 2.05
C LEU A 109 -4.86 -7.61 1.66
N THR A 110 -4.40 -6.46 2.13
CA THR A 110 -5.05 -5.18 1.81
C THR A 110 -4.61 -4.64 0.45
N VAL A 111 -5.59 -4.43 -0.44
CA VAL A 111 -5.45 -3.65 -1.67
C VAL A 111 -6.31 -2.40 -1.53
N GLY A 112 -5.68 -1.24 -1.39
CA GLY A 112 -6.34 0.06 -1.29
C GLY A 112 -6.63 0.65 -2.67
N LEU A 113 -7.89 1.03 -2.93
CA LEU A 113 -8.30 1.83 -4.08
C LEU A 113 -8.66 3.23 -3.55
N LEU A 114 -7.75 4.18 -3.77
CA LEU A 114 -7.72 5.47 -3.10
C LEU A 114 -8.14 6.60 -4.05
N ALA A 115 -9.01 7.49 -3.62
CA ALA A 115 -9.42 8.65 -4.42
C ALA A 115 -8.21 9.52 -4.82
N THR A 116 -7.34 9.79 -3.85
CA THR A 116 -6.14 10.62 -4.01
C THR A 116 -5.06 10.18 -3.00
N CYS A 117 -3.81 10.61 -3.18
CA CYS A 117 -2.70 10.33 -2.25
C CYS A 117 -2.96 10.76 -0.80
N PRO A 118 -3.67 11.87 -0.50
CA PRO A 118 -4.16 12.18 0.84
C PRO A 118 -4.99 11.10 1.53
N SER A 119 -5.40 10.06 0.83
CA SER A 119 -6.09 8.89 1.43
C SER A 119 -5.15 7.88 2.09
N MET A 120 -3.85 7.94 1.80
CA MET A 120 -2.83 7.00 2.30
C MET A 120 -2.77 6.93 3.84
N PRO A 121 -2.86 8.03 4.62
CA PRO A 121 -2.76 7.95 6.07
C PRO A 121 -3.79 7.01 6.72
N GLY A 122 -5.00 6.90 6.15
CA GLY A 122 -6.02 5.97 6.65
C GLY A 122 -5.63 4.49 6.43
N LEU A 123 -5.01 4.17 5.28
CA LEU A 123 -4.53 2.81 5.01
C LEU A 123 -3.39 2.45 5.95
N VAL A 124 -2.40 3.34 6.09
CA VAL A 124 -1.26 3.15 6.99
C VAL A 124 -1.72 2.99 8.45
N ALA A 125 -2.68 3.82 8.90
CA ALA A 125 -3.27 3.72 10.22
C ALA A 125 -3.95 2.36 10.46
N GLY A 126 -4.67 1.85 9.46
CA GLY A 126 -5.30 0.54 9.54
C GLY A 126 -4.30 -0.60 9.68
N LEU A 127 -3.22 -0.57 8.90
CA LEU A 127 -2.11 -1.52 9.04
C LEU A 127 -1.42 -1.39 10.40
N GLN A 128 -1.17 -0.17 10.88
CA GLN A 128 -0.53 0.10 12.17
C GLN A 128 -1.34 -0.47 13.33
N ARG A 129 -2.66 -0.38 13.28
CA ARG A 129 -3.60 -0.82 14.32
C ARG A 129 -4.00 -2.30 14.22
N SER A 130 -3.56 -3.01 13.19
CA SER A 130 -3.96 -4.41 12.95
C SER A 130 -3.22 -5.44 13.82
N GLY A 131 -2.25 -5.01 14.63
CA GLY A 131 -1.56 -5.84 15.61
C GLY A 131 -2.40 -6.17 16.85
N PRO A 132 -1.75 -6.76 17.88
CA PRO A 132 -2.37 -6.99 19.17
C PRO A 132 -2.96 -5.70 19.76
N ALA A 133 -3.98 -5.84 20.62
CA ALA A 133 -4.60 -4.69 21.26
C ALA A 133 -3.55 -3.85 22.01
N ASN A 134 -3.63 -2.54 21.82
CA ASN A 134 -2.77 -1.51 22.43
C ASN A 134 -1.32 -1.43 21.92
N GLU A 135 -0.95 -2.13 20.86
CA GLU A 135 0.34 -1.97 20.21
C GLU A 135 0.19 -1.38 18.80
N ALA A 136 0.84 -0.24 18.56
CA ALA A 136 0.98 0.32 17.23
C ALA A 136 2.13 -0.38 16.50
N LEU A 137 1.83 -1.14 15.45
CA LEU A 137 2.86 -1.76 14.63
C LEU A 137 3.71 -0.71 13.91
N LYS A 138 4.99 -1.00 13.75
CA LYS A 138 5.90 -0.17 12.95
C LYS A 138 5.65 -0.46 11.47
N ILE A 139 5.25 0.57 10.73
CA ILE A 139 5.00 0.46 9.29
C ILE A 139 6.17 1.04 8.51
N GLY A 140 6.71 0.25 7.57
CA GLY A 140 7.60 0.71 6.52
C GLY A 140 6.77 1.11 5.29
N MET A 141 7.13 2.18 4.62
CA MET A 141 6.43 2.67 3.46
C MET A 141 7.39 2.77 2.26
N LEU A 142 7.04 2.08 1.17
CA LEU A 142 7.61 2.32 -0.15
C LEU A 142 6.62 3.22 -0.91
N TRP A 143 6.98 4.47 -1.10
CA TRP A 143 6.20 5.51 -1.76
C TRP A 143 6.64 5.62 -3.22
N LEU A 144 5.78 5.22 -4.16
CA LEU A 144 6.06 5.27 -5.60
C LEU A 144 5.23 6.36 -6.26
N ASP A 145 5.89 7.41 -6.70
CA ASP A 145 5.27 8.64 -7.19
C ASP A 145 6.28 9.43 -8.03
N ALA A 146 5.79 10.27 -8.94
CA ALA A 146 6.64 11.24 -9.63
C ALA A 146 7.04 12.43 -8.74
N HIS A 147 6.30 12.63 -7.63
CA HIS A 147 6.45 13.70 -6.65
C HIS A 147 6.78 13.13 -5.26
N PRO A 148 7.40 13.90 -4.37
CA PRO A 148 7.64 13.44 -3.00
C PRO A 148 6.39 13.50 -2.12
N ASP A 149 5.44 14.39 -2.44
CA ASP A 149 4.25 14.70 -1.65
C ASP A 149 4.58 15.00 -0.17
N PHE A 150 5.70 15.70 0.01
CA PHE A 150 6.30 16.00 1.31
C PHE A 150 6.19 17.48 1.71
N ASN A 151 5.43 18.26 0.94
CA ASN A 151 5.12 19.65 1.25
C ASN A 151 4.32 19.78 2.56
N THR A 152 4.51 20.91 3.21
CA THR A 152 3.66 21.40 4.29
C THR A 152 2.86 22.62 3.84
N PRO A 153 1.89 23.13 4.61
CA PRO A 153 1.24 24.39 4.28
C PRO A 153 2.19 25.57 4.09
N GLU A 154 3.38 25.51 4.73
CA GLU A 154 4.41 26.58 4.67
C GLU A 154 5.31 26.45 3.43
N THR A 155 5.47 25.26 2.87
CA THR A 155 6.40 25.01 1.74
C THR A 155 5.71 24.88 0.40
N THR A 156 4.42 24.54 0.38
CA THR A 156 3.67 24.29 -0.85
C THR A 156 3.51 25.55 -1.71
N ARG A 157 3.76 25.43 -3.00
CA ARG A 157 3.51 26.50 -3.97
C ARG A 157 2.06 26.54 -4.45
N SER A 158 1.39 25.40 -4.46
CA SER A 158 0.03 25.24 -4.98
C SER A 158 -1.05 25.37 -3.93
N GLY A 159 -0.72 25.21 -2.63
CA GLY A 159 -1.68 25.05 -1.56
C GLY A 159 -2.45 23.72 -1.60
N SER A 160 -2.10 22.82 -2.53
CA SER A 160 -2.80 21.55 -2.70
C SER A 160 -2.48 20.57 -1.59
N LEU A 161 -3.54 20.00 -1.00
CA LEU A 161 -3.40 18.88 -0.07
C LEU A 161 -2.79 17.64 -0.75
N GLY A 162 -2.92 17.54 -2.08
CA GLY A 162 -2.35 16.46 -2.89
C GLY A 162 -0.86 16.29 -2.65
N GLY A 163 -0.10 17.36 -2.51
CA GLY A 163 1.35 17.33 -2.30
C GLY A 163 1.79 17.23 -0.83
N MET A 164 0.94 16.77 0.11
CA MET A 164 1.25 16.77 1.54
C MET A 164 1.17 15.40 2.25
N PRO A 165 0.66 14.31 1.67
CA PRO A 165 0.33 13.11 2.44
C PRO A 165 1.53 12.46 3.15
N VAL A 166 2.72 12.51 2.59
CA VAL A 166 3.92 11.99 3.27
C VAL A 166 4.31 12.87 4.45
N ALA A 167 4.21 14.20 4.34
CA ALA A 167 4.41 15.11 5.47
C ALA A 167 3.36 14.90 6.58
N VAL A 168 2.12 14.62 6.22
CA VAL A 168 1.06 14.24 7.18
C VAL A 168 1.43 12.93 7.89
N ALA A 169 1.78 11.90 7.15
CA ALA A 169 2.08 10.60 7.72
C ALA A 169 3.33 10.62 8.62
N THR A 170 4.31 11.46 8.31
CA THR A 170 5.53 11.65 9.12
C THR A 170 5.39 12.70 10.23
N GLY A 171 4.19 13.27 10.42
CA GLY A 171 3.86 14.17 11.52
C GLY A 171 4.31 15.63 11.35
N ARG A 172 4.70 16.04 10.13
CA ARG A 172 5.16 17.39 9.80
C ARG A 172 4.04 18.37 9.45
N ALA A 173 2.91 17.84 9.00
CA ALA A 173 1.79 18.66 8.53
C ALA A 173 0.46 18.14 9.06
N LEU A 174 -0.54 19.02 9.13
CA LEU A 174 -1.96 18.71 9.33
C LEU A 174 -2.23 17.68 10.44
N HIS A 175 -1.60 17.89 11.60
CA HIS A 175 -1.67 17.01 12.76
C HIS A 175 -3.10 16.53 13.08
N ARG A 176 -4.08 17.44 13.03
CA ARG A 176 -5.49 17.11 13.31
C ARG A 176 -6.03 16.08 12.31
N MET A 177 -5.75 16.26 11.03
CA MET A 177 -6.17 15.30 9.99
C MET A 177 -5.56 13.92 10.22
N ARG A 178 -4.27 13.86 10.61
CA ARG A 178 -3.58 12.60 10.93
C ARG A 178 -4.25 11.87 12.10
N LEU A 179 -4.61 12.62 13.16
CA LEU A 179 -5.32 12.04 14.32
C LEU A 179 -6.73 11.57 13.94
N ASP A 180 -7.48 12.34 13.16
CA ASP A 180 -8.80 11.95 12.69
C ASP A 180 -8.72 10.68 11.81
N ALA A 181 -7.63 10.50 11.03
CA ALA A 181 -7.31 9.29 10.28
C ALA A 181 -6.84 8.12 11.17
N LYS A 182 -6.71 8.33 12.48
CA LYS A 182 -6.25 7.34 13.48
C LYS A 182 -4.79 6.89 13.30
N LEU A 183 -3.96 7.67 12.60
CA LEU A 183 -2.53 7.39 12.43
C LEU A 183 -1.75 8.00 13.58
N GLU A 184 -1.46 7.18 14.59
CA GLU A 184 -0.70 7.57 15.79
C GLU A 184 0.05 6.36 16.34
N PRO A 185 1.39 6.41 16.53
CA PRO A 185 2.29 7.53 16.24
C PRO A 185 2.52 7.76 14.74
N PRO A 186 3.09 8.93 14.35
CA PRO A 186 3.49 9.17 12.96
C PRO A 186 4.63 8.22 12.55
N LEU A 187 4.82 8.07 11.23
CA LEU A 187 5.92 7.28 10.71
C LEU A 187 7.26 8.03 10.91
N PRO A 188 8.29 7.39 11.47
CA PRO A 188 9.65 7.92 11.40
C PRO A 188 10.13 7.98 9.94
N ASP A 189 10.88 9.02 9.57
CA ASP A 189 11.46 9.18 8.22
C ASP A 189 12.22 7.94 7.75
N ILE A 190 12.98 7.34 8.67
CA ILE A 190 13.76 6.13 8.40
C ILE A 190 12.89 4.93 7.97
N HIS A 191 11.58 4.99 8.17
CA HIS A 191 10.64 3.98 7.72
C HIS A 191 10.06 4.27 6.33
N VAL A 192 10.49 5.36 5.69
CA VAL A 192 10.02 5.75 4.35
C VAL A 192 11.14 5.58 3.33
N VAL A 193 10.78 5.04 2.19
CA VAL A 193 11.59 4.97 0.96
C VAL A 193 10.74 5.53 -0.16
N MET A 194 11.22 6.55 -0.86
CA MET A 194 10.57 7.09 -2.05
C MET A 194 11.18 6.49 -3.31
N GLY A 195 10.37 6.24 -4.32
CA GLY A 195 10.84 5.73 -5.60
C GLY A 195 10.16 6.40 -6.78
N GLY A 196 10.97 6.83 -7.76
CA GLY A 196 10.45 7.43 -8.98
C GLY A 196 10.28 8.94 -8.95
N VAL A 197 10.59 9.59 -7.84
CA VAL A 197 10.51 11.05 -7.68
C VAL A 197 11.42 11.73 -8.72
N ARG A 198 10.85 12.69 -9.46
CA ARG A 198 11.54 13.43 -10.53
C ARG A 198 11.02 14.83 -10.76
N LEU A 199 10.04 15.25 -9.97
CA LEU A 199 9.54 16.62 -9.94
C LEU A 199 9.28 17.04 -8.50
N THR A 200 9.94 18.08 -8.02
CA THR A 200 9.91 18.53 -6.62
C THR A 200 9.87 20.05 -6.55
N ASP A 201 9.13 20.61 -5.62
CA ASP A 201 9.19 22.04 -5.30
C ASP A 201 10.51 22.39 -4.56
N PRO A 202 11.12 23.56 -4.75
CA PRO A 202 12.41 23.87 -4.12
C PRO A 202 12.46 23.77 -2.60
N LEU A 203 11.43 24.25 -1.89
CA LEU A 203 11.38 24.14 -0.43
C LEU A 203 11.08 22.71 0.04
N GLU A 204 10.32 21.97 -0.73
CA GLU A 204 10.06 20.55 -0.50
C GLU A 204 11.34 19.72 -0.67
N GLN A 205 12.15 20.03 -1.71
CA GLN A 205 13.45 19.38 -1.89
C GLN A 205 14.38 19.64 -0.72
N HIS A 206 14.42 20.88 -0.22
CA HIS A 206 15.21 21.21 0.96
C HIS A 206 14.79 20.40 2.20
N MET A 207 13.50 20.29 2.45
CA MET A 207 12.98 19.42 3.53
C MET A 207 13.34 17.96 3.34
N LEU A 208 13.31 17.48 2.10
CA LEU A 208 13.64 16.10 1.76
C LEU A 208 15.14 15.83 1.99
N ASP A 209 16.01 16.77 1.60
CA ASP A 209 17.46 16.68 1.81
C ASP A 209 17.86 16.67 3.30
N GLU A 210 17.08 17.35 4.15
CA GLU A 210 17.27 17.35 5.61
C GLU A 210 16.65 16.14 6.32
N SER A 211 15.84 15.36 5.60
CA SER A 211 15.16 14.20 6.15
C SER A 211 16.06 12.95 6.15
N ARG A 212 15.54 11.86 6.74
CA ARG A 212 16.16 10.52 6.67
C ARG A 212 15.38 9.58 5.73
N ILE A 213 14.62 10.16 4.81
CA ILE A 213 13.89 9.43 3.78
C ILE A 213 14.89 9.02 2.70
N GLU A 214 14.91 7.74 2.38
CA GLU A 214 15.76 7.20 1.31
C GLU A 214 15.04 7.27 -0.03
N GLN A 215 15.82 7.42 -1.10
CA GLN A 215 15.29 7.57 -2.45
C GLN A 215 15.82 6.51 -3.40
N LEU A 216 14.96 6.04 -4.30
CA LEU A 216 15.25 5.14 -5.41
C LEU A 216 14.94 5.86 -6.73
N SER A 217 15.85 5.79 -7.67
CA SER A 217 15.64 6.37 -8.99
C SER A 217 14.59 5.57 -9.81
N VAL A 218 14.09 6.17 -10.88
CA VAL A 218 13.25 5.48 -11.86
C VAL A 218 13.98 4.25 -12.45
N ASP A 219 15.27 4.37 -12.70
CA ASP A 219 16.08 3.26 -13.26
C ASP A 219 16.25 2.13 -12.26
N ASP A 220 16.31 2.44 -10.95
CA ASP A 220 16.30 1.41 -9.91
C ASP A 220 14.99 0.61 -9.96
N LEU A 221 13.85 1.28 -10.08
CA LEU A 221 12.55 0.63 -10.17
C LEU A 221 12.40 -0.22 -11.45
N ARG A 222 12.81 0.34 -12.60
CA ARG A 222 12.72 -0.34 -13.91
C ARG A 222 13.53 -1.62 -13.95
N ASN A 223 14.75 -1.56 -13.42
CA ASN A 223 15.73 -2.62 -13.53
C ASN A 223 15.81 -3.49 -12.28
N ARG A 224 15.05 -3.15 -11.22
CA ARG A 224 15.08 -3.85 -9.93
C ARG A 224 16.50 -4.02 -9.42
N THR A 225 17.25 -2.91 -9.40
CA THR A 225 18.67 -2.91 -9.04
C THR A 225 18.90 -3.39 -7.61
N PRO A 226 20.15 -3.73 -7.23
CA PRO A 226 20.48 -4.07 -5.84
C PRO A 226 20.06 -2.99 -4.83
N ALA A 227 19.98 -1.71 -5.22
CA ALA A 227 19.53 -0.62 -4.35
C ALA A 227 18.09 -0.83 -3.86
N VAL A 228 17.18 -1.29 -4.72
CA VAL A 228 15.80 -1.60 -4.35
C VAL A 228 15.76 -2.64 -3.22
N TRP A 229 16.50 -3.71 -3.38
CA TRP A 229 16.52 -4.81 -2.42
C TRP A 229 17.18 -4.40 -1.10
N ALA A 230 18.25 -3.61 -1.16
CA ALA A 230 18.91 -3.08 0.04
C ALA A 230 17.94 -2.23 0.88
N GLN A 231 17.12 -1.38 0.24
CA GLN A 231 16.13 -0.56 0.94
C GLN A 231 14.96 -1.40 1.50
N LEU A 232 14.49 -2.38 0.75
CA LEU A 232 13.44 -3.29 1.23
C LEU A 232 13.91 -4.18 2.36
N ASP A 233 15.15 -4.68 2.31
CA ASP A 233 15.78 -5.42 3.41
C ASP A 233 15.90 -4.54 4.67
N ARG A 234 16.24 -3.25 4.49
CA ARG A 234 16.28 -2.28 5.57
C ARG A 234 14.90 -2.08 6.20
N LEU A 235 13.87 -1.83 5.40
CA LEU A 235 12.48 -1.71 5.89
C LEU A 235 12.04 -3.00 6.59
N ASN A 236 12.32 -4.16 6.01
CA ASN A 236 11.96 -5.45 6.58
C ASN A 236 12.60 -5.71 7.95
N ARG A 237 13.82 -5.19 8.20
CA ARG A 237 14.46 -5.26 9.52
C ARG A 237 13.87 -4.28 10.53
N LEU A 238 13.52 -3.07 10.10
CA LEU A 238 13.10 -1.98 10.97
C LEU A 238 11.63 -2.00 11.38
N THR A 239 10.78 -2.69 10.62
CA THR A 239 9.33 -2.57 10.72
C THR A 239 8.64 -3.91 10.84
N ASP A 240 7.38 -3.89 11.25
CA ASP A 240 6.53 -5.07 11.42
C ASP A 240 5.74 -5.40 10.15
N LYS A 241 5.39 -4.35 9.39
CA LYS A 241 4.70 -4.46 8.10
C LYS A 241 5.30 -3.48 7.09
N ILE A 242 5.18 -3.82 5.80
CA ILE A 242 5.55 -2.94 4.69
C ILE A 242 4.30 -2.63 3.87
N TYR A 243 4.07 -1.35 3.64
CA TYR A 243 3.06 -0.80 2.75
C TYR A 243 3.70 -0.26 1.48
N VAL A 244 3.11 -0.58 0.33
CA VAL A 244 3.51 -0.03 -0.98
C VAL A 244 2.44 0.94 -1.45
N HIS A 245 2.80 2.20 -1.65
CA HIS A 245 1.92 3.23 -2.21
C HIS A 245 2.26 3.48 -3.66
N ILE A 246 1.25 3.67 -4.49
CA ILE A 246 1.39 4.03 -5.89
C ILE A 246 0.50 5.24 -6.19
N ASP A 247 1.10 6.40 -6.47
CA ASP A 247 0.44 7.41 -7.29
C ASP A 247 0.55 6.98 -8.75
N MET A 248 -0.55 7.07 -9.49
CA MET A 248 -0.57 6.63 -10.88
C MET A 248 0.33 7.47 -11.80
N ASP A 249 0.72 8.68 -11.40
CA ASP A 249 1.63 9.52 -12.19
C ASP A 249 3.11 9.09 -12.09
N VAL A 250 3.44 8.13 -11.22
CA VAL A 250 4.74 7.47 -11.27
C VAL A 250 4.98 6.79 -12.61
N LEU A 251 3.91 6.34 -13.26
CA LEU A 251 3.98 5.61 -14.52
C LEU A 251 4.39 6.48 -15.71
N ASP A 252 4.75 5.82 -16.80
CA ASP A 252 4.88 6.47 -18.12
C ASP A 252 3.55 7.14 -18.49
N PRO A 253 3.55 8.42 -18.91
CA PRO A 253 2.35 9.15 -19.28
C PRO A 253 1.44 8.46 -20.31
N ARG A 254 1.99 7.58 -21.13
CA ARG A 254 1.21 6.80 -22.12
C ARG A 254 0.23 5.82 -21.51
N GLU A 255 0.46 5.38 -20.27
CA GLU A 255 -0.43 4.47 -19.55
C GLU A 255 -1.46 5.20 -18.67
N VAL A 256 -1.29 6.52 -18.47
CA VAL A 256 -2.11 7.35 -17.59
C VAL A 256 -2.53 8.65 -18.26
N MET A 257 -2.94 8.58 -19.52
CA MET A 257 -3.23 9.78 -20.35
C MET A 257 -4.24 10.74 -19.74
N GLY A 258 -5.22 10.23 -18.99
CA GLY A 258 -6.21 11.03 -18.27
C GLY A 258 -5.71 11.69 -16.98
N HIS A 259 -4.48 11.40 -16.52
CA HIS A 259 -3.93 11.97 -15.29
C HIS A 259 -3.54 13.44 -15.47
N GLY A 260 -3.88 14.28 -14.46
CA GLY A 260 -3.63 15.73 -14.52
C GLY A 260 -2.15 16.13 -14.41
N ASN A 261 -1.37 15.38 -13.62
CA ASN A 261 0.01 15.71 -13.24
C ASN A 261 1.05 14.77 -13.88
N LYS A 262 0.88 14.44 -15.15
CA LYS A 262 1.80 13.53 -15.85
C LYS A 262 3.23 14.07 -15.91
N VAL A 263 4.18 13.26 -15.46
CA VAL A 263 5.62 13.56 -15.54
C VAL A 263 6.30 12.54 -16.46
N PRO A 264 7.10 12.98 -17.46
CA PRO A 264 7.80 12.08 -18.39
C PRO A 264 8.77 11.12 -17.70
N ASN A 265 9.15 10.06 -18.42
CA ASN A 265 10.18 9.10 -18.03
C ASN A 265 9.82 8.20 -16.83
N GLY A 266 8.55 7.93 -16.55
CA GLY A 266 8.15 6.95 -15.56
C GLY A 266 8.41 5.50 -15.98
N PRO A 267 8.39 4.54 -15.04
CA PRO A 267 8.40 3.12 -15.37
C PRO A 267 7.07 2.71 -16.03
N SER A 268 7.04 1.56 -16.70
CA SER A 268 5.78 0.97 -17.16
C SER A 268 5.07 0.21 -16.02
N SER A 269 3.76 0.04 -16.14
CA SER A 269 3.00 -0.80 -15.23
C SER A 269 3.43 -2.27 -15.27
N GLU A 270 3.98 -2.75 -16.38
CA GLU A 270 4.55 -4.09 -16.49
C GLU A 270 5.83 -4.23 -15.66
N GLN A 271 6.70 -3.22 -15.70
CA GLN A 271 7.92 -3.19 -14.87
C GLN A 271 7.57 -3.15 -13.39
N LEU A 272 6.59 -2.32 -12.98
CA LEU A 272 6.15 -2.27 -11.59
C LEU A 272 5.41 -3.54 -11.16
N ALA A 273 4.60 -4.16 -12.02
CA ALA A 273 3.96 -5.43 -11.69
C ALA A 273 4.98 -6.53 -11.39
N ALA A 274 6.05 -6.61 -12.21
CA ALA A 274 7.14 -7.56 -11.96
C ALA A 274 7.90 -7.24 -10.66
N LEU A 275 8.10 -5.96 -10.34
CA LEU A 275 8.68 -5.53 -9.07
C LEU A 275 7.79 -5.94 -7.89
N PHE A 276 6.48 -5.71 -7.96
CA PHE A 276 5.54 -6.06 -6.90
C PHE A 276 5.41 -7.57 -6.70
N GLU A 277 5.39 -8.37 -7.77
CA GLU A 277 5.43 -9.82 -7.66
C GLU A 277 6.65 -10.26 -6.83
N GLU A 278 7.80 -9.69 -7.10
CA GLU A 278 9.03 -10.03 -6.40
C GLU A 278 9.04 -9.53 -4.94
N ILE A 279 8.56 -8.30 -4.67
CA ILE A 279 8.42 -7.75 -3.32
C ILE A 279 7.49 -8.63 -2.48
N PHE A 280 6.29 -8.89 -2.97
CA PHE A 280 5.29 -9.64 -2.21
C PHE A 280 5.65 -11.11 -2.08
N ARG A 281 6.45 -11.66 -2.95
CA ARG A 281 7.00 -13.01 -2.82
C ARG A 281 8.11 -13.09 -1.78
N ARG A 282 9.05 -12.12 -1.78
CA ARG A 282 10.25 -12.14 -0.92
C ARG A 282 9.99 -11.70 0.51
N TYR A 283 9.07 -10.73 0.72
CA TYR A 283 8.86 -10.09 2.01
C TYR A 283 7.48 -10.43 2.60
N PRO A 284 7.41 -11.41 3.52
CA PRO A 284 6.14 -11.74 4.21
C PRO A 284 5.52 -10.56 4.95
N LYS A 285 6.31 -9.56 5.33
CA LYS A 285 5.86 -8.31 5.95
C LYS A 285 5.18 -7.35 4.96
N ALA A 286 5.31 -7.54 3.64
CA ALA A 286 4.53 -6.79 2.65
C ALA A 286 3.05 -7.16 2.82
N SER A 287 2.28 -6.22 3.37
CA SER A 287 0.93 -6.44 3.90
C SER A 287 -0.14 -5.59 3.24
N GLY A 288 0.25 -4.54 2.53
CA GLY A 288 -0.70 -3.67 1.87
C GLY A 288 -0.10 -3.01 0.63
N ILE A 289 -0.94 -2.79 -0.36
CA ILE A 289 -0.63 -2.01 -1.55
C ILE A 289 -1.79 -1.06 -1.85
N GLY A 290 -1.52 0.20 -2.12
CA GLY A 290 -2.55 1.21 -2.38
C GLY A 290 -2.30 1.95 -3.68
N PHE A 291 -3.36 2.15 -4.46
CA PHE A 291 -3.36 2.85 -5.75
C PHE A 291 -4.17 4.13 -5.62
N ALA A 292 -3.54 5.26 -5.83
CA ALA A 292 -4.14 6.58 -5.73
C ALA A 292 -4.19 7.29 -7.08
N THR A 293 -5.08 8.28 -7.20
CA THR A 293 -5.18 9.17 -8.37
C THR A 293 -5.44 8.46 -9.70
N ILE A 294 -6.13 7.30 -9.65
CA ILE A 294 -6.55 6.60 -10.86
C ILE A 294 -7.46 7.55 -11.67
N PRO A 295 -7.14 7.88 -12.92
CA PRO A 295 -7.91 8.83 -13.71
C PRO A 295 -9.38 8.44 -13.87
N ALA A 296 -10.29 9.38 -13.63
CA ALA A 296 -11.72 9.18 -13.88
C ALA A 296 -12.06 9.12 -15.36
N GLN A 297 -11.26 9.80 -16.18
CA GLN A 297 -11.31 9.73 -17.65
C GLN A 297 -10.15 8.83 -18.10
N ASP A 298 -10.49 7.60 -18.50
CA ASP A 298 -9.53 6.59 -18.88
C ASP A 298 -9.86 6.11 -20.31
N GLU A 299 -9.45 6.91 -21.27
CA GLU A 299 -9.66 6.63 -22.68
C GLU A 299 -8.96 5.32 -23.07
N GLY A 300 -9.74 4.35 -23.56
CA GLY A 300 -9.25 3.01 -23.90
C GLY A 300 -8.98 2.10 -22.69
N GLY A 301 -9.27 2.50 -21.46
CA GLY A 301 -9.12 1.67 -20.26
C GLY A 301 -7.67 1.39 -19.86
N LEU A 302 -6.71 2.19 -20.32
CA LEU A 302 -5.28 1.95 -20.11
C LEU A 302 -4.88 2.05 -18.64
N SER A 303 -5.39 3.04 -17.93
CA SER A 303 -5.06 3.22 -16.51
C SER A 303 -5.65 2.11 -15.63
N ILE A 304 -6.88 1.67 -15.93
CA ILE A 304 -7.50 0.52 -15.25
C ILE A 304 -6.70 -0.75 -15.54
N ALA A 305 -6.29 -0.96 -16.80
CA ALA A 305 -5.47 -2.11 -17.16
C ALA A 305 -4.11 -2.10 -16.45
N ALA A 306 -3.50 -0.93 -16.30
CA ALA A 306 -2.25 -0.74 -15.56
C ALA A 306 -2.42 -1.10 -14.07
N VAL A 307 -3.45 -0.56 -13.40
CA VAL A 307 -3.76 -0.89 -12.00
C VAL A 307 -4.01 -2.39 -11.84
N ASN A 308 -4.85 -2.98 -12.68
CA ASN A 308 -5.16 -4.40 -12.61
C ASN A 308 -3.91 -5.28 -12.77
N ARG A 309 -3.01 -4.91 -13.68
CA ARG A 309 -1.72 -5.61 -13.89
C ARG A 309 -0.85 -5.54 -12.64
N MET A 310 -0.73 -4.37 -12.03
CA MET A 310 0.08 -4.17 -10.83
C MET A 310 -0.49 -4.89 -9.61
N ILE A 311 -1.81 -4.86 -9.41
CA ILE A 311 -2.48 -5.64 -8.35
C ILE A 311 -2.25 -7.15 -8.57
N ALA A 312 -2.41 -7.61 -9.81
CA ALA A 312 -2.19 -9.03 -10.14
C ALA A 312 -0.76 -9.46 -9.83
N GLY A 313 0.25 -8.62 -10.12
CA GLY A 313 1.64 -8.87 -9.76
C GLY A 313 1.83 -9.05 -8.26
N ALA A 314 1.32 -8.12 -7.46
CA ALA A 314 1.41 -8.20 -5.99
C ALA A 314 0.74 -9.47 -5.44
N VAL A 315 -0.47 -9.78 -5.88
CA VAL A 315 -1.22 -10.97 -5.41
C VAL A 315 -0.55 -12.25 -5.86
N LYS A 316 -0.06 -12.31 -7.10
CA LYS A 316 0.73 -13.46 -7.60
C LYS A 316 1.96 -13.70 -6.71
N GLY A 317 2.67 -12.63 -6.32
CA GLY A 317 3.79 -12.73 -5.40
C GLY A 317 3.41 -13.38 -4.07
N VAL A 318 2.21 -13.09 -3.52
CA VAL A 318 1.72 -13.73 -2.30
C VAL A 318 1.35 -15.19 -2.54
N VAL A 319 0.68 -15.50 -3.67
CA VAL A 319 0.31 -16.88 -4.05
C VAL A 319 1.57 -17.75 -4.21
N ASP A 320 2.62 -17.20 -4.79
CA ASP A 320 3.88 -17.91 -5.07
C ASP A 320 4.87 -17.93 -3.87
N ARG A 321 4.47 -17.45 -2.70
CA ARG A 321 5.30 -17.58 -1.49
C ARG A 321 5.49 -19.07 -1.17
N LYS A 322 6.73 -19.51 -1.25
CA LYS A 322 7.08 -20.86 -0.77
C LYS A 322 7.02 -20.85 0.76
N PRO A 323 6.59 -21.96 1.37
CA PRO A 323 6.61 -22.12 2.82
C PRO A 323 8.01 -21.98 3.40
#